data_c1c309147d821f41eb869bb49da10c57
#
_entry.id   c1c309147d821f41eb869bb49da10c57
#
_cell.length_a   1.000
_cell.length_b   1.000
_cell.length_c   1.000
_cell.angle_alpha   90.00
_cell.angle_beta   90.00
_cell.angle_gamma   90.00
#
_symmetry.space_group_name_H-M   'P 1'
#
loop_
_entity.id
_entity.type
_entity.pdbx_description
1 polymer ?
#
loop_
_entity_poly.entity_id
_entity_poly.type
_entity_poly.pdbx_seq_one_letter_code
_entity_poly.pdbx_strand_id
1 'polypeptide(L)'
;MFRRSNSQLGIAHLMFWNSLVLALNAIRRNLLRSFLTILGIIIGVAAVITMVTIGRGATQSVSDQISAMGTNQLIVRPGQRRGSGSNTPNFKQKDVDLIQNQVTGIAGVAPYSTVSANVIAQAKNYTTLITGTTNDFFTVGNWELQSGRKFQYGELKSGKASCILGMTVKNKLFAEQNPVGS
;
A
#
# COMPACT_ATOMS: atom_id res chain seq x y z
N MET A 1 -17.73 70.07 1.23
CA MET A 1 -17.40 69.41 2.50
C MET A 1 -16.84 68.00 2.21
N PHE A 2 -15.69 67.89 1.55
CA PHE A 2 -15.00 66.57 1.36
C PHE A 2 -13.56 66.84 0.91
N ARG A 3 -12.66 67.11 1.86
CA ARG A 3 -11.21 67.23 1.58
C ARG A 3 -10.32 66.87 2.79
N ARG A 4 -10.65 65.77 3.48
CA ARG A 4 -9.86 65.34 4.65
C ARG A 4 -9.37 63.89 4.58
N SER A 5 -9.63 63.13 3.49
CA SER A 5 -9.30 61.68 3.45
C SER A 5 -7.89 61.38 2.96
N ASN A 6 -7.28 62.20 2.12
CA ASN A 6 -5.98 61.86 1.51
C ASN A 6 -4.76 62.15 2.37
N SER A 7 -4.87 63.01 3.41
CA SER A 7 -3.75 63.34 4.29
C SER A 7 -3.46 62.22 5.32
N GLN A 8 -4.45 61.47 5.74
CA GLN A 8 -4.33 60.40 6.70
C GLN A 8 -3.57 59.14 6.13
N LEU A 9 -3.81 58.81 4.86
CA LEU A 9 -3.11 57.75 4.17
C LEU A 9 -1.62 58.02 3.98
N GLY A 10 -1.26 59.27 3.66
CA GLY A 10 0.12 59.67 3.49
C GLY A 10 0.91 59.64 4.80
N ILE A 11 0.28 60.04 5.91
CA ILE A 11 0.91 60.02 7.25
C ILE A 11 1.11 58.55 7.72
N ALA A 12 0.11 57.71 7.51
CA ALA A 12 0.22 56.28 7.86
C ALA A 12 1.36 55.56 7.12
N HIS A 13 1.51 55.87 5.82
CA HIS A 13 2.58 55.32 4.98
C HIS A 13 3.97 55.79 5.40
N LEU A 14 4.12 57.07 5.77
CA LEU A 14 5.38 57.62 6.29
C LEU A 14 5.72 57.06 7.68
N MET A 15 4.73 56.89 8.55
CA MET A 15 4.93 56.26 9.86
C MET A 15 5.35 54.81 9.77
N PHE A 16 4.74 54.08 8.85
CA PHE A 16 5.11 52.68 8.58
C PHE A 16 6.53 52.56 8.03
N TRP A 17 6.93 53.42 7.10
CA TRP A 17 8.28 53.44 6.54
C TRP A 17 9.34 53.80 7.59
N ASN A 18 9.08 54.82 8.42
CA ASN A 18 9.96 55.18 9.51
C ASN A 18 10.09 54.07 10.56
N SER A 19 9.00 53.38 10.88
CA SER A 19 9.03 52.24 11.82
C SER A 19 9.85 51.06 11.24
N LEU A 20 9.75 50.82 9.94
CA LEU A 20 10.53 49.79 9.24
C LEU A 20 12.04 50.10 9.27
N VAL A 21 12.42 51.36 8.99
CA VAL A 21 13.82 51.79 9.01
C VAL A 21 14.39 51.73 10.45
N LEU A 22 13.61 52.14 11.44
CA LEU A 22 14.01 52.05 12.86
C LEU A 22 14.19 50.57 13.29
N ALA A 23 13.31 49.68 12.88
CA ALA A 23 13.41 48.24 13.15
C ALA A 23 14.67 47.64 12.50
N LEU A 24 14.97 47.99 11.25
CA LEU A 24 16.20 47.56 10.57
C LEU A 24 17.46 48.03 11.26
N ASN A 25 17.49 49.29 11.70
CA ASN A 25 18.63 49.86 12.44
C ASN A 25 18.78 49.20 13.83
N ALA A 26 17.70 48.88 14.52
CA ALA A 26 17.74 48.14 15.79
C ALA A 26 18.31 46.71 15.60
N ILE A 27 17.96 46.04 14.52
CA ILE A 27 18.53 44.71 14.15
C ILE A 27 20.05 44.85 13.90
N ARG A 28 20.45 45.87 13.14
CA ARG A 28 21.88 46.11 12.82
C ARG A 28 22.74 46.42 14.05
N ARG A 29 22.19 47.10 15.05
CA ARG A 29 22.89 47.41 16.31
C ARG A 29 23.11 46.18 17.19
N ASN A 30 22.30 45.11 17.04
CA ASN A 30 22.35 43.90 17.85
C ASN A 30 22.33 42.64 16.96
N LEU A 31 23.18 42.61 15.93
CA LEU A 31 23.23 41.55 14.92
C LEU A 31 23.31 40.14 15.53
N LEU A 32 24.15 39.97 16.57
CA LEU A 32 24.34 38.65 17.18
C LEU A 32 23.08 38.15 17.86
N ARG A 33 22.36 39.02 18.58
CA ARG A 33 21.11 38.65 19.24
C ARG A 33 20.02 38.33 18.21
N SER A 34 19.88 39.18 17.20
CA SER A 34 18.88 38.99 16.14
C SER A 34 19.14 37.70 15.36
N PHE A 35 20.41 37.43 15.03
CA PHE A 35 20.82 36.19 14.34
C PHE A 35 20.50 34.95 15.17
N LEU A 36 20.87 34.94 16.47
CA LEU A 36 20.58 33.81 17.36
C LEU A 36 19.07 33.57 17.53
N THR A 37 18.28 34.62 17.60
CA THR A 37 16.82 34.50 17.74
C THR A 37 16.20 33.93 16.47
N ILE A 38 16.58 34.46 15.32
CA ILE A 38 16.09 33.95 14.01
C ILE A 38 16.54 32.52 13.80
N LEU A 39 17.81 32.21 14.10
CA LEU A 39 18.34 30.84 13.99
C LEU A 39 17.54 29.85 14.86
N GLY A 40 17.24 30.22 16.10
CA GLY A 40 16.45 29.41 17.01
C GLY A 40 15.04 29.14 16.48
N ILE A 41 14.38 30.16 15.90
CA ILE A 41 13.06 29.98 15.27
C ILE A 41 13.14 29.07 14.05
N ILE A 42 14.13 29.27 13.18
CA ILE A 42 14.32 28.43 11.99
C ILE A 42 14.53 26.97 12.37
N ILE A 43 15.42 26.71 13.34
CA ILE A 43 15.68 25.35 13.81
C ILE A 43 14.41 24.73 14.42
N GLY A 44 13.69 25.48 15.26
CA GLY A 44 12.46 25.01 15.89
C GLY A 44 11.37 24.66 14.88
N VAL A 45 11.11 25.54 13.93
CA VAL A 45 10.12 25.31 12.87
C VAL A 45 10.55 24.17 11.94
N ALA A 46 11.82 24.13 11.53
CA ALA A 46 12.34 23.06 10.69
C ALA A 46 12.22 21.69 11.36
N ALA A 47 12.53 21.61 12.68
CA ALA A 47 12.39 20.36 13.43
C ALA A 47 10.94 19.87 13.47
N VAL A 48 9.97 20.75 13.71
CA VAL A 48 8.55 20.38 13.72
C VAL A 48 8.07 19.93 12.34
N ILE A 49 8.42 20.65 11.28
CA ILE A 49 8.05 20.28 9.90
C ILE A 49 8.64 18.92 9.56
N THR A 50 9.91 18.70 9.86
CA THR A 50 10.58 17.43 9.59
C THR A 50 9.91 16.27 10.33
N MET A 51 9.62 16.45 11.62
CA MET A 51 8.94 15.42 12.42
C MET A 51 7.55 15.08 11.87
N VAL A 52 6.75 16.07 11.52
CA VAL A 52 5.40 15.86 10.96
C VAL A 52 5.47 15.20 9.58
N THR A 53 6.43 15.61 8.74
CA THR A 53 6.58 15.05 7.40
C THR A 53 7.00 13.57 7.46
N ILE A 54 7.99 13.24 8.29
CA ILE A 54 8.42 11.85 8.50
C ILE A 54 7.27 11.01 9.08
N GLY A 55 6.55 11.54 10.08
CA GLY A 55 5.42 10.84 10.69
C GLY A 55 4.31 10.52 9.68
N ARG A 56 3.94 11.48 8.84
CA ARG A 56 2.95 11.26 7.77
C ARG A 56 3.44 10.28 6.72
N GLY A 57 4.69 10.38 6.31
CA GLY A 57 5.29 9.44 5.35
C GLY A 57 5.31 8.01 5.88
N ALA A 58 5.68 7.80 7.14
CA ALA A 58 5.64 6.50 7.78
C ALA A 58 4.21 5.93 7.86
N THR A 59 3.24 6.74 8.29
CA THR A 59 1.83 6.32 8.36
C THR A 59 1.28 5.95 6.99
N GLN A 60 1.59 6.74 5.96
CA GLN A 60 1.16 6.45 4.59
C GLN A 60 1.77 5.15 4.08
N SER A 61 3.07 4.94 4.29
CA SER A 61 3.76 3.72 3.89
C SER A 61 3.15 2.47 4.54
N VAL A 62 2.82 2.54 5.83
CA VAL A 62 2.13 1.43 6.53
C VAL A 62 0.73 1.22 5.98
N SER A 63 -0.02 2.29 5.73
CA SER A 63 -1.37 2.21 5.13
C SER A 63 -1.33 1.56 3.74
N ASP A 64 -0.36 1.93 2.91
CA ASP A 64 -0.19 1.37 1.58
C ASP A 64 0.18 -0.12 1.65
N GLN A 65 1.05 -0.52 2.58
CA GLN A 65 1.39 -1.92 2.81
C GLN A 65 0.18 -2.74 3.27
N ILE A 66 -0.62 -2.21 4.20
CA ILE A 66 -1.84 -2.87 4.66
C ILE A 66 -2.86 -2.98 3.51
N SER A 67 -3.03 -1.93 2.73
CA SER A 67 -3.93 -1.93 1.56
C SER A 67 -3.48 -2.93 0.48
N ALA A 68 -2.19 -3.05 0.25
CA ALA A 68 -1.62 -4.03 -0.68
C ALA A 68 -1.84 -5.49 -0.24
N MET A 69 -1.97 -5.75 1.07
CA MET A 69 -2.30 -7.09 1.58
C MET A 69 -3.77 -7.48 1.43
N GLY A 70 -4.62 -6.61 0.86
CA GLY A 70 -6.05 -6.90 0.63
C GLY A 70 -6.88 -6.84 1.92
N THR A 71 -7.10 -5.66 2.45
CA THR A 71 -7.83 -5.43 3.71
C THR A 71 -9.30 -5.84 3.69
N ASN A 72 -9.88 -6.05 2.51
CA ASN A 72 -11.30 -6.39 2.34
C ASN A 72 -11.54 -7.87 2.07
N GLN A 73 -10.64 -8.75 2.55
CA GLN A 73 -10.77 -10.19 2.35
C GLN A 73 -11.41 -10.85 3.58
N LEU A 74 -12.42 -11.69 3.34
CA LEU A 74 -12.97 -12.60 4.31
C LEU A 74 -12.51 -14.03 3.98
N ILE A 75 -11.73 -14.64 4.87
CA ILE A 75 -11.29 -16.01 4.71
C ILE A 75 -12.24 -16.94 5.48
N VAL A 76 -12.97 -17.75 4.73
CA VAL A 76 -13.89 -18.76 5.29
C VAL A 76 -13.20 -20.11 5.29
N ARG A 77 -13.13 -20.74 6.45
CA ARG A 77 -12.54 -22.07 6.64
C ARG A 77 -13.56 -23.04 7.20
N PRO A 78 -13.46 -24.34 6.86
CA PRO A 78 -14.29 -25.35 7.50
C PRO A 78 -14.11 -25.30 9.02
N GLY A 79 -15.23 -25.29 9.77
CA GLY A 79 -15.19 -25.22 11.23
C GLY A 79 -14.59 -26.50 11.83
N GLN A 80 -13.68 -26.39 12.77
CA GLN A 80 -13.25 -27.52 13.59
C GLN A 80 -14.27 -27.74 14.72
N ARG A 81 -14.99 -28.85 14.69
CA ARG A 81 -15.78 -29.28 15.85
C ARG A 81 -14.80 -29.71 16.96
N ARG A 82 -14.82 -28.98 18.07
CA ARG A 82 -14.09 -29.33 19.28
C ARG A 82 -14.67 -30.68 19.83
N GLY A 83 -13.88 -31.73 19.73
CA GLY A 83 -14.20 -33.00 20.38
C GLY A 83 -14.85 -34.04 19.46
N SER A 84 -14.05 -34.88 18.91
CA SER A 84 -14.29 -36.13 18.17
C SER A 84 -14.02 -36.04 16.69
N GLY A 85 -12.99 -36.78 16.25
CA GLY A 85 -12.81 -37.31 14.89
C GLY A 85 -12.95 -36.31 13.76
N SER A 86 -11.87 -35.95 13.18
CA SER A 86 -11.66 -35.07 12.02
C SER A 86 -12.51 -35.41 10.79
N ASN A 87 -13.82 -35.24 10.87
CA ASN A 87 -14.70 -35.40 9.69
C ASN A 87 -15.50 -34.13 9.42
N THR A 88 -14.83 -32.96 9.46
CA THR A 88 -15.46 -31.74 8.97
C THR A 88 -15.48 -31.78 7.45
N PRO A 89 -16.66 -31.73 6.80
CA PRO A 89 -16.72 -31.76 5.34
C PRO A 89 -16.02 -30.51 4.77
N ASN A 90 -15.18 -30.73 3.79
CA ASN A 90 -14.59 -29.65 3.01
C ASN A 90 -15.67 -28.93 2.20
N PHE A 91 -15.46 -27.66 1.91
CA PHE A 91 -16.30 -26.92 0.96
C PHE A 91 -16.27 -27.59 -0.41
N LYS A 92 -17.44 -27.60 -1.05
CA LYS A 92 -17.65 -28.11 -2.40
C LYS A 92 -17.86 -26.95 -3.37
N GLN A 93 -17.72 -27.20 -4.65
CA GLN A 93 -17.99 -26.20 -5.68
C GLN A 93 -19.39 -25.56 -5.54
N LYS A 94 -20.39 -26.35 -5.17
CA LYS A 94 -21.75 -25.86 -4.93
C LYS A 94 -21.82 -24.78 -3.85
N ASP A 95 -20.98 -24.86 -2.83
CA ASP A 95 -20.95 -23.87 -1.74
C ASP A 95 -20.37 -22.55 -2.25
N VAL A 96 -19.38 -22.61 -3.12
CA VAL A 96 -18.80 -21.45 -3.81
C VAL A 96 -19.85 -20.76 -4.69
N ASP A 97 -20.58 -21.54 -5.49
CA ASP A 97 -21.64 -21.04 -6.37
C ASP A 97 -22.77 -20.38 -5.56
N LEU A 98 -23.13 -20.97 -4.41
CA LEU A 98 -24.14 -20.40 -3.52
C LEU A 98 -23.68 -19.04 -2.94
N ILE A 99 -22.46 -18.96 -2.46
CA ILE A 99 -21.89 -17.70 -1.93
C ILE A 99 -21.87 -16.65 -3.03
N GLN A 100 -21.41 -16.99 -4.21
CA GLN A 100 -21.30 -16.05 -5.33
C GLN A 100 -22.67 -15.52 -5.79
N ASN A 101 -23.71 -16.35 -5.73
CA ASN A 101 -25.05 -15.98 -6.20
C ASN A 101 -25.93 -15.33 -5.11
N GLN A 102 -25.72 -15.64 -3.85
CA GLN A 102 -26.59 -15.19 -2.75
C GLN A 102 -26.04 -14.03 -1.95
N VAL A 103 -24.70 -13.84 -1.94
CA VAL A 103 -24.07 -12.74 -1.19
C VAL A 103 -23.85 -11.55 -2.11
N THR A 104 -24.50 -10.44 -1.78
CA THR A 104 -24.33 -9.18 -2.53
C THR A 104 -23.19 -8.34 -1.96
N GLY A 105 -22.58 -7.52 -2.80
CA GLY A 105 -21.51 -6.60 -2.37
C GLY A 105 -20.12 -7.22 -2.29
N ILE A 106 -19.91 -8.44 -2.80
CA ILE A 106 -18.61 -9.08 -2.91
C ILE A 106 -18.03 -8.87 -4.32
N ALA A 107 -16.74 -8.61 -4.41
CA ALA A 107 -16.02 -8.43 -5.68
C ALA A 107 -15.72 -9.77 -6.37
N GLY A 108 -15.63 -10.86 -5.62
CA GLY A 108 -15.37 -12.20 -6.13
C GLY A 108 -15.23 -13.22 -5.02
N VAL A 109 -15.32 -14.50 -5.39
CA VAL A 109 -15.13 -15.63 -4.47
C VAL A 109 -14.02 -16.51 -5.06
N ALA A 110 -12.94 -16.67 -4.32
CA ALA A 110 -11.78 -17.44 -4.72
C ALA A 110 -11.65 -18.72 -3.89
N PRO A 111 -12.15 -19.86 -4.34
CA PRO A 111 -11.85 -21.13 -3.71
C PRO A 111 -10.35 -21.41 -3.84
N TYR A 112 -9.73 -21.89 -2.76
CA TYR A 112 -8.34 -22.29 -2.84
C TYR A 112 -8.05 -23.51 -1.95
N SER A 113 -7.07 -24.28 -2.41
CA SER A 113 -6.50 -25.41 -1.66
C SER A 113 -4.99 -25.34 -1.74
N THR A 114 -4.33 -25.57 -0.63
CA THR A 114 -2.86 -25.47 -0.54
C THR A 114 -2.23 -26.78 -0.17
N VAL A 115 -1.11 -27.10 -0.81
CA VAL A 115 -0.27 -28.23 -0.47
C VAL A 115 1.20 -27.80 -0.49
N SER A 116 1.97 -28.26 0.50
CA SER A 116 3.43 -28.06 0.48
C SER A 116 4.05 -29.17 -0.37
N ALA A 117 4.82 -28.80 -1.37
CA ALA A 117 5.50 -29.75 -2.24
C ALA A 117 6.89 -29.27 -2.62
N ASN A 118 7.75 -30.22 -2.97
CA ASN A 118 9.06 -29.93 -3.51
C ASN A 118 8.95 -29.82 -5.04
N VAL A 119 9.16 -28.61 -5.55
CA VAL A 119 9.14 -28.34 -6.98
C VAL A 119 10.55 -28.51 -7.54
N ILE A 120 10.68 -29.26 -8.62
CA ILE A 120 11.96 -29.56 -9.26
C ILE A 120 11.92 -28.98 -10.68
N ALA A 121 12.94 -28.21 -11.02
CA ALA A 121 13.17 -27.74 -12.36
C ALA A 121 14.65 -27.87 -12.71
N GLN A 122 14.93 -28.58 -13.80
CA GLN A 122 16.30 -28.90 -14.20
C GLN A 122 17.05 -29.67 -13.08
N ALA A 123 18.14 -29.12 -12.56
CA ALA A 123 18.92 -29.70 -11.46
C ALA A 123 18.66 -29.03 -10.10
N LYS A 124 17.68 -28.12 -10.02
CA LYS A 124 17.34 -27.38 -8.79
C LYS A 124 16.01 -27.86 -8.22
N ASN A 125 15.91 -27.81 -6.89
CA ASN A 125 14.70 -28.09 -6.16
C ASN A 125 14.38 -26.95 -5.19
N TYR A 126 13.10 -26.74 -4.94
CA TYR A 126 12.63 -25.75 -3.98
C TYR A 126 11.29 -26.17 -3.36
N THR A 127 11.24 -26.27 -2.05
CA THR A 127 10.00 -26.59 -1.34
C THR A 127 9.18 -25.32 -1.19
N THR A 128 7.95 -25.36 -1.71
CA THR A 128 7.03 -24.22 -1.69
C THR A 128 5.58 -24.67 -1.51
N LEU A 129 4.71 -23.70 -1.25
CA LEU A 129 3.27 -23.92 -1.23
C LEU A 129 2.73 -23.83 -2.65
N ILE A 130 2.05 -24.89 -3.07
CA ILE A 130 1.28 -24.90 -4.31
C ILE A 130 -0.17 -24.62 -3.96
N THR A 131 -0.76 -23.60 -4.57
CA THR A 131 -2.13 -23.20 -4.36
C THR A 131 -2.95 -23.48 -5.60
N GLY A 132 -3.88 -24.42 -5.50
CA GLY A 132 -4.90 -24.65 -6.53
C GLY A 132 -6.04 -23.65 -6.35
N THR A 133 -6.35 -22.86 -7.38
CA THR A 133 -7.34 -21.79 -7.28
C THR A 133 -7.88 -21.38 -8.67
N THR A 134 -8.78 -20.39 -8.69
CA THR A 134 -9.34 -19.76 -9.89
C THR A 134 -8.75 -18.37 -10.16
N ASN A 135 -9.14 -17.74 -11.26
CA ASN A 135 -8.70 -16.38 -11.59
C ASN A 135 -9.15 -15.32 -10.59
N ASP A 136 -10.23 -15.57 -9.85
CA ASP A 136 -10.72 -14.65 -8.83
C ASP A 136 -9.73 -14.47 -7.67
N PHE A 137 -8.84 -15.44 -7.48
CA PHE A 137 -7.77 -15.35 -6.49
C PHE A 137 -6.88 -14.12 -6.69
N PHE A 138 -6.58 -13.78 -7.94
CA PHE A 138 -5.78 -12.61 -8.27
C PHE A 138 -6.53 -11.30 -7.98
N THR A 139 -7.84 -11.29 -8.24
CA THR A 139 -8.69 -10.13 -7.98
C THR A 139 -8.90 -9.93 -6.47
N VAL A 140 -9.26 -11.01 -5.77
CA VAL A 140 -9.50 -10.98 -4.32
C VAL A 140 -8.23 -10.69 -3.53
N GLY A 141 -7.09 -11.26 -3.97
CA GLY A 141 -5.78 -11.06 -3.33
C GLY A 141 -5.03 -9.82 -3.79
N ASN A 142 -5.58 -9.05 -4.70
CA ASN A 142 -4.90 -7.90 -5.33
C ASN A 142 -3.52 -8.27 -5.91
N TRP A 143 -3.45 -9.47 -6.53
CA TRP A 143 -2.21 -9.96 -7.13
C TRP A 143 -2.10 -9.52 -8.58
N GLU A 144 -0.96 -8.97 -8.93
CA GLU A 144 -0.63 -8.60 -10.29
C GLU A 144 0.34 -9.59 -10.93
N LEU A 145 0.13 -9.84 -12.23
CA LEU A 145 1.05 -10.64 -13.03
C LEU A 145 2.11 -9.73 -13.64
N GLN A 146 3.37 -10.01 -13.36
CA GLN A 146 4.48 -9.28 -13.96
C GLN A 146 4.67 -9.65 -15.44
N SER A 147 4.36 -10.89 -15.81
CA SER A 147 4.54 -11.42 -17.15
C SER A 147 3.61 -12.61 -17.39
N GLY A 148 3.20 -12.82 -18.63
CA GLY A 148 2.31 -13.91 -18.97
C GLY A 148 0.82 -13.54 -18.92
N ARG A 149 -0.03 -14.50 -18.62
CA ARG A 149 -1.50 -14.35 -18.59
C ARG A 149 -2.14 -15.12 -17.44
N LYS A 150 -3.33 -14.76 -17.06
CA LYS A 150 -4.20 -15.55 -16.19
C LYS A 150 -4.67 -16.84 -16.91
N PHE A 151 -5.22 -17.77 -16.13
CA PHE A 151 -5.79 -19.01 -16.68
C PHE A 151 -6.93 -18.71 -17.66
N GLN A 152 -7.00 -19.47 -18.75
CA GLN A 152 -8.14 -19.42 -19.65
C GLN A 152 -9.31 -20.21 -19.06
N TYR A 153 -10.53 -19.83 -19.39
CA TYR A 153 -11.74 -20.51 -18.91
C TYR A 153 -11.76 -22.01 -19.25
N GLY A 154 -11.30 -22.37 -20.47
CA GLY A 154 -11.16 -23.76 -20.90
C GLY A 154 -10.15 -24.57 -20.08
N GLU A 155 -9.05 -23.94 -19.65
CA GLU A 155 -8.02 -24.59 -18.81
C GLU A 155 -8.56 -24.91 -17.41
N LEU A 156 -9.32 -24.00 -16.83
CA LEU A 156 -9.96 -24.20 -15.52
C LEU A 156 -11.00 -25.32 -15.56
N LYS A 157 -11.79 -25.46 -16.67
CA LYS A 157 -12.78 -26.50 -16.79
C LYS A 157 -12.21 -27.85 -17.16
N SER A 158 -11.23 -27.92 -18.05
CA SER A 158 -10.64 -29.16 -18.51
C SER A 158 -9.59 -29.77 -17.58
N GLY A 159 -9.19 -29.04 -16.52
CA GLY A 159 -8.11 -29.49 -15.67
C GLY A 159 -6.75 -29.53 -16.36
N LYS A 160 -6.55 -28.72 -17.40
CA LYS A 160 -5.26 -28.65 -18.10
C LYS A 160 -4.17 -28.21 -17.14
N ALA A 161 -3.01 -28.89 -17.22
CA ALA A 161 -1.85 -28.54 -16.39
C ALA A 161 -1.29 -27.17 -16.78
N SER A 162 -1.73 -26.14 -16.08
CA SER A 162 -1.26 -24.76 -16.24
C SER A 162 -0.88 -24.23 -14.88
N CYS A 163 0.24 -23.53 -14.77
CA CYS A 163 0.66 -22.92 -13.50
C CYS A 163 1.14 -21.49 -13.70
N ILE A 164 1.03 -20.73 -12.63
CA ILE A 164 1.57 -19.37 -12.51
C ILE A 164 2.60 -19.41 -11.39
N LEU A 165 3.83 -19.02 -11.70
CA LEU A 165 4.94 -19.07 -10.77
C LEU A 165 5.06 -17.75 -9.98
N GLY A 166 5.19 -17.86 -8.68
CA GLY A 166 5.59 -16.70 -7.87
C GLY A 166 7.04 -16.31 -8.16
N MET A 167 7.33 -15.01 -8.07
CA MET A 167 8.67 -14.47 -8.38
C MET A 167 9.79 -15.12 -7.56
N THR A 168 9.54 -15.47 -6.30
CA THR A 168 10.52 -16.17 -5.47
C THR A 168 10.87 -17.54 -6.04
N VAL A 169 9.87 -18.31 -6.48
CA VAL A 169 10.04 -19.64 -7.07
C VAL A 169 10.76 -19.51 -8.41
N LYS A 170 10.34 -18.56 -9.24
CA LYS A 170 11.00 -18.26 -10.53
C LYS A 170 12.49 -17.99 -10.33
N ASN A 171 12.84 -17.09 -9.41
CA ASN A 171 14.23 -16.71 -9.17
C ASN A 171 15.07 -17.87 -8.59
N LYS A 172 14.47 -18.72 -7.74
CA LYS A 172 15.18 -19.87 -7.15
C LYS A 172 15.43 -21.00 -8.15
N LEU A 173 14.44 -21.31 -9.00
CA LEU A 173 14.54 -22.45 -9.91
C LEU A 173 15.12 -22.05 -11.29
N PHE A 174 14.71 -20.93 -11.84
CA PHE A 174 15.05 -20.53 -13.22
C PHE A 174 16.05 -19.37 -13.31
N ALA A 175 16.31 -18.65 -12.20
CA ALA A 175 17.17 -17.47 -12.17
C ALA A 175 16.77 -16.43 -13.25
N GLU A 176 17.68 -16.18 -14.21
CA GLU A 176 17.44 -15.24 -15.32
C GLU A 176 16.68 -15.86 -16.52
N GLN A 177 16.45 -17.16 -16.52
CA GLN A 177 15.80 -17.84 -17.64
C GLN A 177 14.28 -17.57 -17.64
N ASN A 178 13.69 -17.60 -18.82
CA ASN A 178 12.24 -17.52 -18.97
C ASN A 178 11.60 -18.88 -18.67
N PRO A 179 10.76 -19.03 -17.65
CA PRO A 179 10.13 -20.29 -17.31
C PRO A 179 8.91 -20.62 -18.18
N VAL A 180 8.46 -19.70 -19.05
CA VAL A 180 7.25 -19.92 -19.86
C VAL A 180 7.53 -20.90 -20.98
N GLY A 181 6.82 -22.03 -20.94
CA GLY A 181 6.93 -23.08 -21.95
C GLY A 181 8.04 -24.13 -21.72
N SER A 182 8.66 -24.09 -20.51
CA SER A 182 9.69 -25.08 -20.12
C SER A 182 9.13 -26.23 -19.29
#